data_ae5089c4aa9cccaad94bae700179506e
#
_entry.id   ae5089c4aa9cccaad94bae700179506e
#
_cell.length_a   1.000
_cell.length_b   1.000
_cell.length_c   1.000
_cell.angle_alpha   90.00
_cell.angle_beta   90.00
_cell.angle_gamma   90.00
#
_symmetry.space_group_name_H-M   'P 1'
#
loop_
_entity.id
_entity.type
_entity.pdbx_description
1 polymer ?
#
loop_
_entity_poly.entity_id
_entity_poly.type
_entity_poly.pdbx_seq_one_letter_code
_entity_poly.pdbx_strand_id
1 'polypeptide(L)'
;MKLKVLSLIAIITACFATPAVGQTKLNKQSAVGNTQKKTTAKPFGEPRETGRGIVDFKVKVKGYPKDTLVLGYYFDDRMLVKDSVITDAKGVAHFKSDTLFAEGLYLLHFPHTGGVMDIIMPHEQKFFLECDTLPQGALRAKVQGSRVIANFLDYQKFIIGKQMEFKKLNEEFMKARKSGDVARQNEIRQEFMKTDSIVNKRNDETIAANKDNFLSTFLRALKEVNVPEFTFPETMTQQELDSARQVRSYYYYRAHFYDNFDMTDDRLLRTPFFVKKINKFFDESVPQVADSVAAEAIKLIEMCRPNRDMFRFFVSTMYNRVNQSNIMGMDAALVKIADRYYLSGEADWAEDKFIEDLRENVNGIRHTLIGMKAPDMKMPSLTGEWFKLSEVKAPYTVLVFWEPSCGHCKKELPHLKTAVYDKFAKHGVKVFAVYVQKEEEPWKEFIEEHQLEDFINVYDPYGRSRYRQYYYIKSTPTLFVLDKDKTIVAKKLGVDQIADFLTHMLGLDNQPK
;
A
#
# COMPACT_ATOMS: atom_id res chain seq x y z
N MET A 1 24.60 -13.22 6.02
CA MET A 1 24.65 -12.75 4.62
C MET A 1 23.50 -13.40 3.85
N LYS A 2 22.29 -12.79 3.87
CA LYS A 2 21.13 -13.27 3.08
C LYS A 2 21.39 -12.92 1.62
N LEU A 3 21.24 -13.91 0.73
CA LEU A 3 21.44 -13.78 -0.71
C LEU A 3 20.70 -12.57 -1.30
N LYS A 4 21.38 -11.44 -1.49
CA LYS A 4 20.89 -10.29 -2.27
C LYS A 4 20.78 -10.58 -3.78
N VAL A 5 21.32 -11.71 -4.23
CA VAL A 5 21.36 -12.15 -5.64
C VAL A 5 19.99 -12.52 -6.22
N LEU A 6 18.97 -12.65 -5.35
CA LEU A 6 17.63 -13.09 -5.75
C LEU A 6 16.73 -11.98 -6.31
N SER A 7 17.11 -10.69 -6.26
CA SER A 7 16.13 -9.62 -6.45
C SER A 7 15.82 -9.31 -7.92
N LEU A 8 16.80 -9.13 -8.78
CA LEU A 8 16.54 -8.67 -10.15
C LEU A 8 15.91 -9.76 -11.03
N ILE A 9 16.44 -10.98 -10.99
CA ILE A 9 15.87 -12.12 -11.74
C ILE A 9 14.49 -12.47 -11.20
N ALA A 10 14.26 -12.41 -9.87
CA ALA A 10 12.96 -12.68 -9.27
C ALA A 10 11.91 -11.61 -9.60
N ILE A 11 12.28 -10.32 -9.64
CA ILE A 11 11.37 -9.22 -10.02
C ILE A 11 11.04 -9.31 -11.51
N ILE A 12 12.05 -9.56 -12.35
CA ILE A 12 11.85 -9.79 -13.77
C ILE A 12 11.01 -11.06 -13.99
N THR A 13 11.20 -12.11 -13.17
CA THR A 13 10.37 -13.33 -13.18
C THR A 13 8.92 -12.99 -12.81
N ALA A 14 8.68 -12.12 -11.84
CA ALA A 14 7.33 -11.67 -11.47
C ALA A 14 6.68 -10.80 -12.57
N CYS A 15 7.48 -10.07 -13.35
CA CYS A 15 7.01 -9.27 -14.49
C CYS A 15 6.70 -10.11 -15.73
N PHE A 16 7.41 -11.23 -15.93
CA PHE A 16 7.28 -12.09 -17.12
C PHE A 16 6.80 -13.52 -16.78
N ALA A 17 6.58 -13.85 -15.51
CA ALA A 17 5.94 -15.09 -15.14
C ALA A 17 4.48 -15.04 -15.58
N THR A 18 4.10 -15.94 -16.47
CA THR A 18 2.68 -16.25 -16.65
C THR A 18 2.10 -16.51 -15.25
N PRO A 19 1.07 -15.79 -14.82
CA PRO A 19 0.36 -16.19 -13.61
C PRO A 19 -0.08 -17.63 -13.81
N ALA A 20 0.25 -18.50 -12.87
CA ALA A 20 -0.34 -19.83 -12.82
C ALA A 20 -1.85 -19.59 -12.87
N VAL A 21 -2.50 -20.16 -13.88
CA VAL A 21 -3.92 -19.92 -14.18
C VAL A 21 -4.75 -20.54 -13.06
N GLY A 22 -4.88 -19.83 -11.96
CA GLY A 22 -6.01 -19.89 -11.06
C GLY A 22 -6.90 -18.75 -11.47
N GLN A 23 -7.98 -19.05 -12.13
CA GLN A 23 -9.09 -18.21 -12.57
C GLN A 23 -9.05 -16.74 -12.08
N THR A 24 -8.28 -15.90 -12.73
CA THR A 24 -8.41 -14.45 -12.56
C THR A 24 -9.62 -14.03 -13.42
N LYS A 25 -10.78 -13.94 -12.80
CA LYS A 25 -11.96 -13.35 -13.43
C LYS A 25 -11.59 -11.94 -13.86
N LEU A 26 -11.61 -11.68 -15.17
CA LEU A 26 -11.67 -10.34 -15.75
C LEU A 26 -12.89 -9.65 -15.12
N ASN A 27 -12.65 -8.75 -14.18
CA ASN A 27 -13.72 -8.04 -13.49
C ASN A 27 -14.38 -7.05 -14.44
N LYS A 28 -15.53 -7.44 -14.99
CA LYS A 28 -16.58 -6.48 -15.31
C LYS A 28 -17.09 -5.94 -13.98
N GLN A 29 -17.15 -4.61 -13.87
CA GLN A 29 -17.69 -3.92 -12.70
C GLN A 29 -18.97 -4.58 -12.18
N SER A 30 -18.95 -5.05 -10.94
CA SER A 30 -20.15 -5.20 -10.15
C SER A 30 -19.84 -4.84 -8.70
N ALA A 31 -20.41 -3.69 -8.30
CA ALA A 31 -20.54 -3.31 -6.91
C ALA A 31 -21.47 -4.30 -6.20
N VAL A 32 -21.14 -4.68 -4.97
CA VAL A 32 -21.97 -4.67 -3.78
C VAL A 32 -21.27 -5.46 -2.67
N GLY A 33 -20.99 -4.79 -1.58
CA GLY A 33 -20.50 -5.38 -0.33
C GLY A 33 -20.43 -4.29 0.73
N ASN A 34 -21.41 -4.26 1.60
CA ASN A 34 -21.65 -3.29 2.65
C ASN A 34 -20.54 -3.37 3.72
N THR A 35 -19.67 -2.38 3.77
CA THR A 35 -18.78 -2.11 4.90
C THR A 35 -18.65 -0.59 5.00
N GLN A 36 -18.64 -0.06 6.22
CA GLN A 36 -18.62 1.35 6.60
C GLN A 36 -17.92 2.24 5.55
N LYS A 37 -18.66 3.19 4.96
CA LYS A 37 -18.12 4.16 3.99
C LYS A 37 -17.01 5.01 4.63
N LYS A 38 -15.78 4.51 4.58
CA LYS A 38 -14.62 5.41 4.69
C LYS A 38 -14.65 6.31 3.45
N THR A 39 -14.53 7.61 3.64
CA THR A 39 -14.45 8.58 2.56
C THR A 39 -13.16 8.33 1.78
N THR A 40 -13.21 7.48 0.75
CA THR A 40 -12.05 7.16 -0.09
C THR A 40 -12.05 8.09 -1.30
N ALA A 41 -10.88 8.64 -1.61
CA ALA A 41 -10.69 9.31 -2.89
C ALA A 41 -11.00 8.32 -4.02
N LYS A 42 -11.74 8.76 -5.04
CA LYS A 42 -11.94 7.93 -6.23
C LYS A 42 -10.59 7.49 -6.76
N PRO A 43 -10.41 6.20 -7.10
CA PRO A 43 -9.20 5.76 -7.76
C PRO A 43 -8.96 6.63 -8.98
N PHE A 44 -7.70 6.95 -9.26
CA PHE A 44 -7.30 7.63 -10.47
C PHE A 44 -7.93 6.90 -11.67
N GLY A 45 -8.73 7.63 -12.47
CA GLY A 45 -9.31 7.09 -13.69
C GLY A 45 -8.21 6.74 -14.70
N GLU A 46 -8.56 5.96 -15.70
CA GLU A 46 -7.64 5.61 -16.79
C GLU A 46 -6.91 6.85 -17.32
N PRO A 47 -5.59 6.72 -17.64
CA PRO A 47 -4.84 7.82 -18.24
C PRO A 47 -5.57 8.28 -19.50
N ARG A 48 -5.63 9.60 -19.70
CA ARG A 48 -6.24 10.16 -20.90
C ARG A 48 -5.49 9.66 -22.12
N GLU A 49 -6.21 9.23 -23.14
CA GLU A 49 -5.62 8.92 -24.43
C GLU A 49 -4.89 10.15 -24.95
N THR A 50 -3.58 10.00 -25.19
CA THR A 50 -2.71 11.13 -25.51
C THR A 50 -2.54 11.22 -27.02
N GLY A 51 -3.25 12.15 -27.64
CA GLY A 51 -2.91 12.66 -28.95
C GLY A 51 -3.68 12.06 -30.11
N ARG A 52 -3.88 12.89 -31.15
CA ARG A 52 -4.35 12.44 -32.46
C ARG A 52 -3.26 11.64 -33.16
N GLY A 53 -3.54 10.42 -33.56
CA GLY A 53 -2.61 9.57 -34.27
C GLY A 53 -3.31 8.29 -34.73
N ILE A 54 -2.67 7.53 -35.60
CA ILE A 54 -3.26 6.33 -36.18
C ILE A 54 -2.65 5.09 -35.51
N VAL A 55 -3.50 4.30 -34.88
CA VAL A 55 -3.20 2.92 -34.54
C VAL A 55 -3.51 2.05 -35.76
N ASP A 56 -2.52 1.35 -36.28
CA ASP A 56 -2.67 0.42 -37.41
C ASP A 56 -1.63 -0.68 -37.29
N PHE A 57 -1.86 -1.65 -36.40
CA PHE A 57 -0.96 -2.77 -36.26
C PHE A 57 -1.66 -4.12 -36.37
N LYS A 58 -0.92 -5.12 -36.84
CA LYS A 58 -1.43 -6.46 -37.03
C LYS A 58 -0.66 -7.44 -36.18
N VAL A 59 -1.38 -8.39 -35.61
CA VAL A 59 -0.82 -9.51 -34.86
C VAL A 59 -1.24 -10.81 -35.53
N LYS A 60 -0.26 -11.58 -36.03
CA LYS A 60 -0.47 -12.92 -36.56
C LYS A 60 -0.15 -13.94 -35.48
N VAL A 61 -1.15 -14.72 -35.10
CA VAL A 61 -1.02 -15.77 -34.09
C VAL A 61 -1.06 -17.13 -34.78
N LYS A 62 0.03 -17.88 -34.71
CA LYS A 62 0.13 -19.20 -35.34
C LYS A 62 -0.84 -20.18 -34.71
N GLY A 63 -1.63 -20.88 -35.53
CA GLY A 63 -2.58 -21.89 -35.04
C GLY A 63 -3.80 -21.33 -34.30
N TYR A 64 -4.14 -20.04 -34.51
CA TYR A 64 -5.22 -19.36 -33.79
C TYR A 64 -6.21 -18.65 -34.75
N PRO A 65 -6.81 -19.39 -35.73
CA PRO A 65 -7.74 -18.79 -36.71
C PRO A 65 -9.14 -18.60 -36.13
N LYS A 66 -9.80 -17.50 -36.49
CA LYS A 66 -11.18 -17.18 -36.14
C LYS A 66 -11.47 -17.21 -34.63
N ASP A 67 -10.51 -16.79 -33.83
CA ASP A 67 -10.61 -16.78 -32.37
C ASP A 67 -10.30 -15.37 -31.81
N THR A 68 -10.72 -15.13 -30.59
CA THR A 68 -10.60 -13.82 -29.95
C THR A 68 -9.18 -13.59 -29.46
N LEU A 69 -8.55 -12.51 -29.90
CA LEU A 69 -7.32 -11.96 -29.32
C LEU A 69 -7.66 -10.72 -28.52
N VAL A 70 -7.31 -10.71 -27.25
CA VAL A 70 -7.52 -9.58 -26.34
C VAL A 70 -6.21 -8.81 -26.16
N LEU A 71 -6.27 -7.49 -26.37
CA LEU A 71 -5.20 -6.56 -26.01
C LEU A 71 -5.51 -5.99 -24.63
N GLY A 72 -4.74 -6.37 -23.64
CA GLY A 72 -4.78 -5.83 -22.29
C GLY A 72 -3.62 -4.86 -22.03
N TYR A 73 -3.73 -4.09 -20.96
CA TYR A 73 -2.65 -3.25 -20.46
C TYR A 73 -2.62 -3.29 -18.94
N TYR A 74 -1.46 -2.99 -18.38
CA TYR A 74 -1.30 -2.86 -16.94
C TYR A 74 -1.63 -1.43 -16.51
N PHE A 75 -2.28 -1.29 -15.36
CA PHE A 75 -2.44 -0.02 -14.68
C PHE A 75 -2.50 -0.26 -13.18
N ASP A 76 -1.54 0.29 -12.44
CA ASP A 76 -1.32 -0.01 -11.03
C ASP A 76 -1.07 -1.53 -10.84
N ASP A 77 -1.91 -2.21 -10.09
CA ASP A 77 -1.83 -3.67 -9.86
C ASP A 77 -2.82 -4.49 -10.70
N ARG A 78 -3.55 -3.81 -11.62
CA ARG A 78 -4.65 -4.38 -12.40
C ARG A 78 -4.26 -4.61 -13.85
N MET A 79 -4.86 -5.63 -14.44
CA MET A 79 -4.90 -5.81 -15.89
C MET A 79 -6.27 -5.35 -16.41
N LEU A 80 -6.27 -4.44 -17.36
CA LEU A 80 -7.46 -3.86 -17.98
C LEU A 80 -7.50 -4.24 -19.47
N VAL A 81 -8.70 -4.41 -20.01
CA VAL A 81 -8.87 -4.68 -21.45
C VAL A 81 -8.85 -3.36 -22.19
N LYS A 82 -7.98 -3.24 -23.20
CA LYS A 82 -7.94 -2.09 -24.11
C LYS A 82 -8.83 -2.33 -25.32
N ASP A 83 -8.68 -3.53 -25.93
CA ASP A 83 -9.41 -3.87 -27.16
C ASP A 83 -9.49 -5.40 -27.32
N SER A 84 -10.38 -5.87 -28.18
CA SER A 84 -10.48 -7.28 -28.53
C SER A 84 -10.86 -7.43 -30.00
N VAL A 85 -10.14 -8.29 -30.72
CA VAL A 85 -10.32 -8.52 -32.15
C VAL A 85 -10.39 -10.01 -32.46
N ILE A 86 -11.30 -10.42 -33.33
CA ILE A 86 -11.35 -11.80 -33.84
C ILE A 86 -10.32 -11.93 -34.95
N THR A 87 -9.45 -12.94 -34.89
CA THR A 87 -8.46 -13.24 -35.92
C THR A 87 -9.15 -13.75 -37.20
N ASP A 88 -8.56 -13.46 -38.34
CA ASP A 88 -9.04 -13.97 -39.63
C ASP A 88 -8.74 -15.48 -39.82
N ALA A 89 -9.04 -16.03 -40.98
CA ALA A 89 -8.78 -17.42 -41.33
C ALA A 89 -7.27 -17.79 -41.31
N LYS A 90 -6.39 -16.79 -41.35
CA LYS A 90 -4.91 -16.96 -41.29
C LYS A 90 -4.35 -16.68 -39.90
N GLY A 91 -5.22 -16.43 -38.90
CA GLY A 91 -4.85 -16.09 -37.52
C GLY A 91 -4.35 -14.65 -37.36
N VAL A 92 -4.77 -13.70 -38.23
CA VAL A 92 -4.35 -12.30 -38.14
C VAL A 92 -5.45 -11.46 -37.50
N ALA A 93 -5.11 -10.80 -36.40
CA ALA A 93 -5.88 -9.73 -35.77
C ALA A 93 -5.38 -8.36 -36.26
N HIS A 94 -6.27 -7.44 -36.51
CA HIS A 94 -5.95 -6.10 -36.98
C HIS A 94 -6.53 -5.05 -36.01
N PHE A 95 -5.68 -4.40 -35.24
CA PHE A 95 -6.06 -3.32 -34.33
C PHE A 95 -5.97 -1.97 -35.04
N LYS A 96 -7.04 -1.19 -34.96
CA LYS A 96 -7.15 0.13 -35.58
C LYS A 96 -7.83 1.12 -34.66
N SER A 97 -7.29 2.34 -34.58
CA SER A 97 -7.90 3.47 -33.90
C SER A 97 -7.38 4.77 -34.54
N ASP A 98 -8.17 5.82 -34.47
CA ASP A 98 -7.78 7.20 -34.81
C ASP A 98 -7.16 7.95 -33.64
N THR A 99 -7.11 7.30 -32.50
CA THR A 99 -6.48 7.79 -31.25
C THR A 99 -5.40 6.80 -30.80
N LEU A 100 -4.20 7.30 -30.52
CA LEU A 100 -3.08 6.47 -30.06
C LEU A 100 -3.40 5.83 -28.71
N PHE A 101 -3.03 4.57 -28.57
CA PHE A 101 -2.99 3.93 -27.26
C PHE A 101 -1.86 4.52 -26.43
N ALA A 102 -2.08 4.70 -25.13
CA ALA A 102 -1.04 5.20 -24.24
C ALA A 102 0.18 4.27 -24.24
N GLU A 103 1.39 4.81 -24.28
CA GLU A 103 2.62 4.02 -24.16
C GLU A 103 2.68 3.30 -22.80
N GLY A 104 3.28 2.12 -22.77
CA GLY A 104 3.38 1.32 -21.55
C GLY A 104 3.56 -0.17 -21.84
N LEU A 105 3.41 -0.98 -20.80
CA LEU A 105 3.42 -2.43 -20.96
C LEU A 105 1.99 -2.93 -21.21
N TYR A 106 1.83 -3.66 -22.30
CA TYR A 106 0.61 -4.32 -22.73
C TYR A 106 0.79 -5.83 -22.72
N LEU A 107 -0.32 -6.55 -22.84
CA LEU A 107 -0.33 -7.99 -23.00
C LEU A 107 -1.29 -8.41 -24.11
N LEU A 108 -0.89 -9.40 -24.86
CA LEU A 108 -1.76 -10.19 -25.72
C LEU A 108 -2.25 -11.38 -24.92
N HIS A 109 -3.56 -11.50 -24.77
CA HIS A 109 -4.18 -12.61 -24.08
C HIS A 109 -4.96 -13.46 -25.08
N PHE A 110 -4.75 -14.77 -25.01
CA PHE A 110 -5.37 -15.79 -25.87
C PHE A 110 -6.40 -16.57 -25.03
N PRO A 111 -7.67 -16.11 -24.94
CA PRO A 111 -8.65 -16.70 -24.03
C PRO A 111 -8.85 -18.21 -24.19
N HIS A 112 -8.83 -18.72 -25.41
CA HIS A 112 -9.03 -20.13 -25.69
C HIS A 112 -7.91 -21.03 -25.12
N THR A 113 -6.65 -20.57 -25.17
CA THR A 113 -5.49 -21.35 -24.67
C THR A 113 -5.06 -20.92 -23.29
N GLY A 114 -5.57 -19.81 -22.76
CA GLY A 114 -5.15 -19.19 -21.49
C GLY A 114 -3.74 -18.57 -21.56
N GLY A 115 -3.11 -18.54 -22.75
CA GLY A 115 -1.79 -17.96 -22.93
C GLY A 115 -1.78 -16.45 -22.83
N VAL A 116 -0.62 -15.89 -22.43
CA VAL A 116 -0.38 -14.44 -22.41
C VAL A 116 1.02 -14.16 -22.96
N MET A 117 1.17 -12.98 -23.57
CA MET A 117 2.48 -12.50 -24.03
C MET A 117 2.56 -10.99 -23.82
N ASP A 118 3.54 -10.55 -23.06
CA ASP A 118 3.78 -9.12 -22.84
C ASP A 118 4.43 -8.48 -24.06
N ILE A 119 3.95 -7.28 -24.40
CA ILE A 119 4.50 -6.40 -25.43
C ILE A 119 4.64 -5.00 -24.88
N ILE A 120 5.60 -4.24 -25.40
CA ILE A 120 5.69 -2.81 -25.12
C ILE A 120 4.93 -2.05 -26.22
N MET A 121 4.04 -1.13 -25.83
CA MET A 121 3.33 -0.27 -26.79
C MET A 121 4.20 0.97 -27.07
N PRO A 122 4.74 1.12 -28.29
CA PRO A 122 5.57 2.27 -28.65
C PRO A 122 4.72 3.48 -29.03
N HIS A 123 5.37 4.62 -29.22
CA HIS A 123 4.72 5.81 -29.77
C HIS A 123 4.21 5.60 -31.20
N GLU A 124 5.04 4.97 -32.07
CA GLU A 124 4.63 4.61 -33.42
C GLU A 124 3.89 3.28 -33.43
N GLN A 125 2.58 3.32 -33.61
CA GLN A 125 1.70 2.14 -33.50
C GLN A 125 1.34 1.56 -34.89
N LYS A 126 2.36 1.48 -35.76
CA LYS A 126 2.28 0.81 -37.06
C LYS A 126 3.31 -0.29 -37.15
N PHE A 127 2.90 -1.53 -36.92
CA PHE A 127 3.81 -2.67 -36.94
C PHE A 127 3.07 -3.98 -37.28
N PHE A 128 3.85 -5.01 -37.57
CA PHE A 128 3.38 -6.39 -37.73
C PHE A 128 4.12 -7.28 -36.74
N LEU A 129 3.36 -7.95 -35.87
CA LEU A 129 3.87 -8.91 -34.89
C LEU A 129 3.42 -10.32 -35.26
N GLU A 130 4.35 -11.28 -35.31
CA GLU A 130 4.05 -12.69 -35.43
C GLU A 130 4.42 -13.41 -34.14
N CYS A 131 3.50 -14.18 -33.56
CA CYS A 131 3.69 -14.94 -32.33
C CYS A 131 2.91 -16.25 -32.36
N ASP A 132 2.98 -17.02 -31.28
CA ASP A 132 2.15 -18.20 -31.03
C ASP A 132 1.53 -18.13 -29.60
N THR A 133 0.67 -19.09 -29.26
CA THR A 133 -0.02 -19.18 -27.98
C THR A 133 0.74 -20.01 -26.93
N LEU A 134 1.90 -20.57 -27.29
CA LEU A 134 2.66 -21.44 -26.40
C LEU A 134 3.31 -20.63 -25.26
N PRO A 135 3.57 -21.25 -24.11
CA PRO A 135 4.31 -20.62 -23.03
C PRO A 135 5.64 -20.05 -23.55
N GLN A 136 6.05 -18.89 -23.01
CA GLN A 136 7.24 -18.16 -23.45
C GLN A 136 7.21 -17.78 -24.95
N GLY A 137 6.03 -17.36 -25.45
CA GLY A 137 5.82 -16.94 -26.83
C GLY A 137 6.82 -15.90 -27.34
N ALA A 138 7.33 -15.05 -26.46
CA ALA A 138 8.38 -14.07 -26.75
C ALA A 138 9.64 -14.68 -27.37
N LEU A 139 9.99 -15.93 -27.04
CA LEU A 139 11.16 -16.64 -27.64
C LEU A 139 11.03 -16.83 -29.15
N ARG A 140 9.80 -16.96 -29.64
CA ARG A 140 9.48 -17.27 -31.04
C ARG A 140 8.86 -16.10 -31.78
N ALA A 141 8.55 -15.01 -31.05
CA ALA A 141 7.94 -13.82 -31.64
C ALA A 141 8.89 -13.06 -32.56
N LYS A 142 8.33 -12.50 -33.63
CA LYS A 142 9.04 -11.65 -34.59
C LYS A 142 8.21 -10.40 -34.86
N VAL A 143 8.87 -9.27 -34.98
CA VAL A 143 8.21 -7.98 -35.27
C VAL A 143 8.85 -7.30 -36.47
N GLN A 144 8.04 -6.61 -37.24
CA GLN A 144 8.44 -5.72 -38.33
C GLN A 144 7.79 -4.35 -38.12
N GLY A 145 8.50 -3.27 -38.42
CA GLY A 145 7.98 -1.90 -38.31
C GLY A 145 8.12 -1.25 -36.95
N SER A 146 8.71 -1.94 -35.92
CA SER A 146 8.97 -1.33 -34.62
C SER A 146 10.30 -1.81 -34.03
N ARG A 147 11.27 -0.89 -33.93
CA ARG A 147 12.56 -1.15 -33.29
C ARG A 147 12.40 -1.32 -31.78
N VAL A 148 11.50 -0.58 -31.15
CA VAL A 148 11.26 -0.66 -29.68
C VAL A 148 10.76 -2.04 -29.29
N ILE A 149 9.76 -2.57 -30.01
CA ILE A 149 9.25 -3.94 -29.76
C ILE A 149 10.32 -4.96 -30.07
N ALA A 150 11.11 -4.81 -31.14
CA ALA A 150 12.20 -5.74 -31.47
C ALA A 150 13.24 -5.82 -30.33
N ASN A 151 13.68 -4.68 -29.81
CA ASN A 151 14.61 -4.60 -28.70
C ASN A 151 14.02 -5.21 -27.41
N PHE A 152 12.72 -4.98 -27.16
CA PHE A 152 12.04 -5.58 -26.01
C PHE A 152 11.95 -7.11 -26.12
N LEU A 153 11.59 -7.65 -27.27
CA LEU A 153 11.54 -9.09 -27.51
C LEU A 153 12.92 -9.73 -27.39
N ASP A 154 13.97 -9.07 -27.89
CA ASP A 154 15.34 -9.56 -27.75
C ASP A 154 15.80 -9.57 -26.29
N TYR A 155 15.46 -8.53 -25.54
CA TYR A 155 15.69 -8.47 -24.09
C TYR A 155 14.91 -9.59 -23.36
N GLN A 156 13.63 -9.81 -23.69
CA GLN A 156 12.84 -10.90 -23.08
C GLN A 156 13.47 -12.27 -23.37
N LYS A 157 13.93 -12.53 -24.60
CA LYS A 157 14.62 -13.79 -24.96
C LYS A 157 15.86 -14.01 -24.08
N PHE A 158 16.67 -12.97 -23.93
CA PHE A 158 17.86 -13.04 -23.08
C PHE A 158 17.49 -13.35 -21.62
N ILE A 159 16.49 -12.65 -21.05
CA ILE A 159 16.05 -12.84 -19.65
C ILE A 159 15.46 -14.23 -19.44
N ILE A 160 14.62 -14.72 -20.35
CA ILE A 160 14.05 -16.08 -20.25
C ILE A 160 15.17 -17.12 -20.24
N GLY A 161 16.21 -16.96 -21.09
CA GLY A 161 17.38 -17.83 -21.09
C GLY A 161 18.10 -17.82 -19.73
N LYS A 162 18.32 -16.64 -19.15
CA LYS A 162 18.96 -16.51 -17.83
C LYS A 162 18.10 -17.04 -16.67
N GLN A 163 16.80 -16.94 -16.75
CA GLN A 163 15.88 -17.55 -15.78
C GLN A 163 15.97 -19.08 -15.79
N MET A 164 16.08 -19.68 -16.97
CA MET A 164 16.25 -21.14 -17.09
C MET A 164 17.59 -21.61 -16.51
N GLU A 165 18.68 -20.87 -16.75
CA GLU A 165 20.00 -21.13 -16.14
C GLU A 165 19.90 -20.99 -14.59
N PHE A 166 19.33 -19.92 -14.12
CA PHE A 166 19.16 -19.67 -12.69
C PHE A 166 18.34 -20.76 -11.99
N LYS A 167 17.27 -21.23 -12.62
CA LYS A 167 16.45 -22.32 -12.07
C LYS A 167 17.28 -23.60 -11.88
N LYS A 168 18.10 -23.97 -12.86
CA LYS A 168 18.99 -25.14 -12.77
C LYS A 168 20.00 -24.96 -11.62
N LEU A 169 20.67 -23.81 -11.56
CA LEU A 169 21.62 -23.51 -10.49
C LEU A 169 20.98 -23.57 -9.11
N ASN A 170 19.74 -23.05 -8.98
CA ASN A 170 19.00 -23.09 -7.71
C ASN A 170 18.65 -24.54 -7.30
N GLU A 171 18.25 -25.39 -8.24
CA GLU A 171 18.01 -26.82 -7.98
C GLU A 171 19.28 -27.53 -7.50
N GLU A 172 20.45 -27.26 -8.14
CA GLU A 172 21.75 -27.77 -7.71
C GLU A 172 22.17 -27.25 -6.35
N PHE A 173 21.96 -25.95 -6.08
CA PHE A 173 22.22 -25.35 -4.77
C PHE A 173 21.42 -26.03 -3.66
N MET A 174 20.13 -26.29 -3.91
CA MET A 174 19.27 -26.98 -2.94
C MET A 174 19.71 -28.43 -2.70
N LYS A 175 20.23 -29.14 -3.71
CA LYS A 175 20.84 -30.48 -3.56
C LYS A 175 22.12 -30.42 -2.73
N ALA A 176 23.05 -29.51 -3.07
CA ALA A 176 24.29 -29.32 -2.32
C ALA A 176 24.05 -28.89 -0.86
N ARG A 177 23.01 -28.12 -0.62
CA ARG A 177 22.59 -27.75 0.74
C ARG A 177 22.07 -28.94 1.54
N LYS A 178 21.29 -29.83 0.91
CA LYS A 178 20.76 -31.04 1.56
C LYS A 178 21.87 -32.06 1.88
N SER A 179 22.89 -32.16 1.01
CA SER A 179 24.04 -33.07 1.22
C SER A 179 25.12 -32.48 2.13
N GLY A 180 24.99 -31.20 2.54
CA GLY A 180 26.04 -30.53 3.33
C GLY A 180 27.32 -30.17 2.53
N ASP A 181 27.29 -30.24 1.21
CA ASP A 181 28.42 -29.92 0.34
C ASP A 181 28.65 -28.41 0.26
N VAL A 182 29.45 -27.90 1.18
CA VAL A 182 29.76 -26.45 1.31
C VAL A 182 30.62 -25.98 0.11
N ALA A 183 31.49 -26.84 -0.44
CA ALA A 183 32.33 -26.48 -1.58
C ALA A 183 31.45 -26.18 -2.80
N ARG A 184 30.53 -27.10 -3.14
CA ARG A 184 29.60 -26.89 -4.26
C ARG A 184 28.65 -25.73 -4.04
N GLN A 185 28.18 -25.50 -2.81
CA GLN A 185 27.36 -24.29 -2.49
C GLN A 185 28.13 -23.00 -2.80
N ASN A 186 29.42 -22.93 -2.50
CA ASN A 186 30.25 -21.75 -2.77
C ASN A 186 30.49 -21.55 -4.25
N GLU A 187 30.77 -22.62 -5.00
CA GLU A 187 30.87 -22.55 -6.46
C GLU A 187 29.60 -21.99 -7.10
N ILE A 188 28.44 -22.53 -6.73
CA ILE A 188 27.16 -22.07 -7.27
C ILE A 188 26.89 -20.59 -6.90
N ARG A 189 27.31 -20.14 -5.72
CA ARG A 189 27.23 -18.71 -5.36
C ARG A 189 28.06 -17.84 -6.32
N GLN A 190 29.23 -18.27 -6.71
CA GLN A 190 30.05 -17.55 -7.69
C GLN A 190 29.38 -17.52 -9.08
N GLU A 191 28.76 -18.65 -9.48
CA GLU A 191 27.98 -18.70 -10.73
C GLU A 191 26.76 -17.74 -10.69
N PHE A 192 26.07 -17.64 -9.58
CA PHE A 192 25.00 -16.63 -9.40
C PHE A 192 25.53 -15.20 -9.54
N MET A 193 26.63 -14.86 -8.88
CA MET A 193 27.22 -13.51 -8.97
C MET A 193 27.65 -13.17 -10.40
N LYS A 194 28.21 -14.14 -11.12
CA LYS A 194 28.58 -13.99 -12.54
C LYS A 194 27.34 -13.76 -13.40
N THR A 195 26.28 -14.55 -13.20
CA THR A 195 25.02 -14.39 -13.93
C THR A 195 24.39 -13.02 -13.68
N ASP A 196 24.39 -12.55 -12.43
CA ASP A 196 23.87 -11.22 -12.06
C ASP A 196 24.67 -10.10 -12.76
N SER A 197 26.00 -10.20 -12.79
CA SER A 197 26.85 -9.26 -13.51
C SER A 197 26.53 -9.21 -15.01
N ILE A 198 26.30 -10.35 -15.65
CA ILE A 198 25.94 -10.45 -17.07
C ILE A 198 24.57 -9.79 -17.32
N VAL A 199 23.59 -10.04 -16.43
CA VAL A 199 22.25 -9.43 -16.54
C VAL A 199 22.34 -7.93 -16.36
N ASN A 200 23.07 -7.43 -15.37
CA ASN A 200 23.25 -6.00 -15.13
C ASN A 200 23.91 -5.30 -16.32
N LYS A 201 24.96 -5.90 -16.89
CA LYS A 201 25.61 -5.38 -18.09
C LYS A 201 24.64 -5.29 -19.27
N ARG A 202 23.86 -6.36 -19.52
CA ARG A 202 22.86 -6.38 -20.61
C ARG A 202 21.77 -5.32 -20.38
N ASN A 203 21.34 -5.11 -19.13
CA ASN A 203 20.39 -4.04 -18.78
C ASN A 203 20.97 -2.67 -19.16
N ASP A 204 22.20 -2.38 -18.75
CA ASP A 204 22.84 -1.08 -19.02
C ASP A 204 23.03 -0.83 -20.52
N GLU A 205 23.44 -1.84 -21.28
CA GLU A 205 23.55 -1.79 -22.73
C GLU A 205 22.18 -1.52 -23.39
N THR A 206 21.12 -2.21 -22.93
CA THR A 206 19.78 -2.05 -23.47
C THR A 206 19.20 -0.67 -23.12
N ILE A 207 19.41 -0.18 -21.89
CA ILE A 207 19.03 1.18 -21.47
C ILE A 207 19.73 2.21 -22.35
N ALA A 208 21.05 2.07 -22.56
CA ALA A 208 21.83 3.00 -23.37
C ALA A 208 21.37 3.04 -24.83
N ALA A 209 20.99 1.88 -25.40
CA ALA A 209 20.49 1.77 -26.79
C ALA A 209 19.06 2.29 -26.97
N ASN A 210 18.32 2.53 -25.89
CA ASN A 210 16.89 2.91 -25.91
C ASN A 210 16.58 4.18 -25.11
N LYS A 211 17.52 5.14 -25.05
CA LYS A 211 17.42 6.36 -24.20
C LYS A 211 16.14 7.15 -24.40
N ASP A 212 15.63 7.20 -25.63
CA ASP A 212 14.54 8.07 -26.05
C ASP A 212 13.17 7.37 -26.06
N ASN A 213 13.06 6.17 -25.49
CA ASN A 213 11.82 5.43 -25.46
C ASN A 213 11.55 4.76 -24.11
N PHE A 214 10.29 4.31 -23.94
CA PHE A 214 9.81 3.75 -22.68
C PHE A 214 10.59 2.51 -22.20
N LEU A 215 11.22 1.73 -23.10
CA LEU A 215 12.00 0.55 -22.71
C LEU A 215 13.15 0.93 -21.76
N SER A 216 13.79 2.08 -21.97
CA SER A 216 14.85 2.57 -21.08
C SER A 216 14.30 2.90 -19.69
N THR A 217 13.19 3.65 -19.60
CA THR A 217 12.53 3.99 -18.33
C THR A 217 12.09 2.72 -17.59
N PHE A 218 11.47 1.79 -18.31
CA PHE A 218 11.03 0.50 -17.79
C PHE A 218 12.19 -0.30 -17.17
N LEU A 219 13.30 -0.46 -17.91
CA LEU A 219 14.45 -1.22 -17.43
C LEU A 219 15.18 -0.54 -16.27
N ARG A 220 15.28 0.79 -16.28
CA ARG A 220 15.84 1.53 -15.12
C ARG A 220 15.02 1.30 -13.87
N ALA A 221 13.69 1.38 -13.98
CA ALA A 221 12.79 1.19 -12.85
C ALA A 221 12.82 -0.24 -12.26
N LEU A 222 13.26 -1.23 -13.03
CA LEU A 222 13.50 -2.60 -12.54
C LEU A 222 14.79 -2.73 -11.71
N LYS A 223 15.77 -1.81 -11.87
CA LYS A 223 17.03 -1.90 -11.12
C LYS A 223 16.78 -1.76 -9.60
N GLU A 224 17.55 -2.52 -8.84
CA GLU A 224 17.59 -2.40 -7.39
C GLU A 224 18.64 -1.36 -6.96
N VAL A 225 18.47 -0.84 -5.73
CA VAL A 225 19.48 0.03 -5.13
C VAL A 225 20.74 -0.77 -4.85
N ASN A 226 21.83 -0.38 -5.48
CA ASN A 226 23.12 -0.97 -5.19
C ASN A 226 23.73 -0.34 -3.94
N VAL A 227 23.62 -1.01 -2.80
CA VAL A 227 24.21 -0.56 -1.54
C VAL A 227 25.70 -0.87 -1.55
N PRO A 228 26.59 0.13 -1.49
CA PRO A 228 28.04 -0.09 -1.50
C PRO A 228 28.51 -0.80 -0.22
N GLU A 229 29.69 -1.35 -0.28
CA GLU A 229 30.37 -1.80 0.93
C GLU A 229 30.88 -0.60 1.70
N PHE A 230 30.60 -0.57 3.02
CA PHE A 230 31.04 0.49 3.90
C PHE A 230 32.26 0.04 4.69
N THR A 231 33.23 0.93 4.86
CA THR A 231 34.37 0.74 5.74
C THR A 231 34.02 1.21 7.15
N PHE A 232 34.48 0.49 8.15
CA PHE A 232 34.29 0.77 9.58
C PHE A 232 35.64 0.67 10.31
N PRO A 233 35.79 1.30 11.49
CA PRO A 233 37.01 1.18 12.31
C PRO A 233 37.30 -0.27 12.69
N GLU A 234 38.57 -0.66 12.63
CA GLU A 234 39.02 -2.02 13.01
C GLU A 234 38.84 -2.31 14.53
N THR A 235 38.62 -1.27 15.33
CA THR A 235 38.38 -1.38 16.77
C THR A 235 36.99 -1.90 17.14
N MET A 236 36.07 -2.01 16.19
CA MET A 236 34.72 -2.48 16.43
C MET A 236 34.69 -4.00 16.64
N THR A 237 33.89 -4.42 17.62
CA THR A 237 33.52 -5.84 17.79
C THR A 237 32.67 -6.29 16.61
N GLN A 238 32.62 -7.61 16.34
CA GLN A 238 31.81 -8.15 15.23
C GLN A 238 30.33 -7.76 15.36
N GLN A 239 29.77 -7.70 16.57
CA GLN A 239 28.39 -7.32 16.81
C GLN A 239 28.13 -5.84 16.50
N GLU A 240 29.04 -4.95 16.90
CA GLU A 240 28.98 -3.52 16.55
C GLU A 240 29.10 -3.31 15.04
N LEU A 241 30.01 -4.04 14.39
CA LEU A 241 30.22 -3.99 12.95
C LEU A 241 28.96 -4.41 12.19
N ASP A 242 28.31 -5.52 12.58
CA ASP A 242 27.10 -6.01 11.94
C ASP A 242 25.93 -5.04 12.13
N SER A 243 25.79 -4.46 13.33
CA SER A 243 24.80 -3.44 13.62
C SER A 243 25.04 -2.17 12.81
N ALA A 244 26.28 -1.66 12.77
CA ALA A 244 26.64 -0.47 12.01
C ALA A 244 26.42 -0.64 10.49
N ARG A 245 26.77 -1.82 9.94
CA ARG A 245 26.50 -2.18 8.54
C ARG A 245 25.02 -2.18 8.24
N GLN A 246 24.22 -2.81 9.10
CA GLN A 246 22.76 -2.88 8.93
C GLN A 246 22.14 -1.48 8.91
N VAL A 247 22.49 -0.65 9.90
CA VAL A 247 21.98 0.72 10.03
C VAL A 247 22.38 1.56 8.81
N ARG A 248 23.67 1.54 8.42
CA ARG A 248 24.15 2.34 7.30
C ARG A 248 23.56 1.89 5.96
N SER A 249 23.43 0.57 5.76
CA SER A 249 22.77 0.01 4.57
C SER A 249 21.30 0.41 4.49
N TYR A 250 20.59 0.41 5.60
CA TYR A 250 19.19 0.81 5.69
C TYR A 250 19.01 2.29 5.29
N TYR A 251 19.80 3.21 5.87
CA TYR A 251 19.70 4.62 5.52
C TYR A 251 20.13 4.90 4.09
N TYR A 252 21.17 4.23 3.61
CA TYR A 252 21.59 4.34 2.21
C TYR A 252 20.49 3.88 1.25
N TYR A 253 19.91 2.71 1.49
CA TYR A 253 18.81 2.18 0.68
C TYR A 253 17.63 3.15 0.63
N ARG A 254 17.22 3.71 1.76
CA ARG A 254 16.13 4.70 1.82
C ARG A 254 16.45 5.99 1.05
N ALA A 255 17.66 6.48 1.19
CA ALA A 255 18.09 7.71 0.51
C ALA A 255 18.08 7.57 -1.01
N HIS A 256 18.46 6.38 -1.51
CA HIS A 256 18.66 6.08 -2.93
C HIS A 256 17.54 5.28 -3.57
N PHE A 257 16.44 5.06 -2.86
CA PHE A 257 15.34 4.22 -3.37
C PHE A 257 14.76 4.73 -4.68
N TYR A 258 14.62 6.04 -4.83
CA TYR A 258 14.01 6.66 -6.00
C TYR A 258 14.97 6.93 -7.16
N ASP A 259 16.28 6.73 -7.01
CA ASP A 259 17.29 7.11 -8.01
C ASP A 259 17.10 6.44 -9.38
N ASN A 260 16.50 5.26 -9.39
CA ASN A 260 16.23 4.50 -10.61
C ASN A 260 14.85 4.79 -11.24
N PHE A 261 14.03 5.64 -10.61
CA PHE A 261 12.70 5.99 -11.11
C PHE A 261 12.67 7.41 -11.68
N ASP A 262 12.13 7.55 -12.87
CA ASP A 262 11.66 8.85 -13.35
C ASP A 262 10.24 9.08 -12.83
N MET A 263 10.13 9.78 -11.71
CA MET A 263 8.85 10.05 -11.06
C MET A 263 7.96 11.01 -11.85
N THR A 264 8.44 11.50 -12.99
CA THR A 264 7.67 12.34 -13.92
C THR A 264 7.16 11.58 -15.14
N ASP A 265 7.50 10.28 -15.26
CA ASP A 265 7.09 9.43 -16.38
C ASP A 265 5.86 8.57 -16.00
N ASP A 266 4.66 9.03 -16.37
CA ASP A 266 3.40 8.35 -16.07
C ASP A 266 3.24 6.98 -16.73
N ARG A 267 4.10 6.65 -17.73
CA ARG A 267 4.13 5.32 -18.37
C ARG A 267 4.51 4.24 -17.36
N LEU A 268 5.21 4.59 -16.25
CA LEU A 268 5.51 3.66 -15.16
C LEU A 268 4.26 3.13 -14.46
N LEU A 269 3.17 3.91 -14.41
CA LEU A 269 1.88 3.46 -13.88
C LEU A 269 1.29 2.31 -14.69
N ARG A 270 1.72 2.16 -15.95
CA ARG A 270 1.33 1.08 -16.87
C ARG A 270 2.33 -0.07 -16.88
N THR A 271 2.80 -0.42 -15.66
CA THR A 271 3.67 -1.58 -15.43
C THR A 271 3.18 -2.38 -14.24
N PRO A 272 3.36 -3.71 -14.20
CA PRO A 272 2.82 -4.55 -13.12
C PRO A 272 3.61 -4.48 -11.81
N PHE A 273 4.72 -3.74 -11.76
CA PHE A 273 5.67 -3.77 -10.64
C PHE A 273 5.90 -2.42 -9.96
N PHE A 274 5.76 -1.30 -10.67
CA PHE A 274 6.20 0.00 -10.18
C PHE A 274 5.49 0.41 -8.88
N VAL A 275 4.15 0.43 -8.89
CA VAL A 275 3.37 0.80 -7.71
C VAL A 275 3.55 -0.22 -6.58
N LYS A 276 3.66 -1.52 -6.91
CA LYS A 276 3.98 -2.57 -5.94
C LYS A 276 5.34 -2.35 -5.26
N LYS A 277 6.36 -1.91 -6.03
CA LYS A 277 7.68 -1.60 -5.51
C LYS A 277 7.65 -0.40 -4.56
N ILE A 278 6.89 0.65 -4.91
CA ILE A 278 6.64 1.79 -4.03
C ILE A 278 5.92 1.36 -2.74
N ASN A 279 4.84 0.59 -2.86
CA ASN A 279 4.09 0.11 -1.69
C ASN A 279 4.97 -0.75 -0.78
N LYS A 280 5.75 -1.67 -1.34
CA LYS A 280 6.70 -2.48 -0.58
C LYS A 280 7.74 -1.63 0.18
N PHE A 281 8.25 -0.57 -0.45
CA PHE A 281 9.16 0.36 0.21
C PHE A 281 8.50 1.04 1.41
N PHE A 282 7.26 1.49 1.27
CA PHE A 282 6.50 2.06 2.38
C PHE A 282 6.23 1.04 3.50
N ASP A 283 5.99 -0.23 3.16
CA ASP A 283 5.68 -1.27 4.14
C ASP A 283 6.92 -1.74 4.91
N GLU A 284 8.06 -1.89 4.22
CA GLU A 284 9.24 -2.57 4.77
C GLU A 284 10.37 -1.59 5.19
N SER A 285 10.40 -0.36 4.64
CA SER A 285 11.55 0.53 4.80
C SER A 285 11.20 1.88 5.44
N VAL A 286 9.94 2.30 5.42
CA VAL A 286 9.51 3.52 6.09
C VAL A 286 9.06 3.19 7.51
N PRO A 287 9.58 3.85 8.57
CA PRO A 287 9.08 3.66 9.91
C PRO A 287 7.57 3.89 9.99
N GLN A 288 6.85 2.93 10.58
CA GLN A 288 5.38 2.94 10.63
C GLN A 288 4.84 3.87 11.72
N VAL A 289 5.32 5.10 11.74
CA VAL A 289 4.83 6.22 12.55
C VAL A 289 4.33 7.34 11.64
N ALA A 290 3.29 8.04 12.06
CA ALA A 290 2.57 9.00 11.23
C ALA A 290 3.48 10.06 10.58
N ASP A 291 4.44 10.61 11.34
CA ASP A 291 5.34 11.65 10.84
C ASP A 291 6.28 11.14 9.75
N SER A 292 6.83 9.94 9.91
CA SER A 292 7.71 9.33 8.92
C SER A 292 6.96 8.96 7.65
N VAL A 293 5.75 8.38 7.79
CA VAL A 293 4.91 8.02 6.65
C VAL A 293 4.44 9.26 5.90
N ALA A 294 4.00 10.30 6.61
CA ALA A 294 3.59 11.57 6.00
C ALA A 294 4.75 12.26 5.27
N ALA A 295 5.93 12.34 5.90
CA ALA A 295 7.10 12.97 5.30
C ALA A 295 7.54 12.26 4.01
N GLU A 296 7.59 10.92 4.03
CA GLU A 296 7.97 10.13 2.85
C GLU A 296 6.89 10.21 1.74
N ALA A 297 5.59 10.17 2.11
CA ALA A 297 4.48 10.33 1.17
C ALA A 297 4.51 11.72 0.50
N ILE A 298 4.74 12.78 1.27
CA ILE A 298 4.86 14.14 0.73
C ILE A 298 6.08 14.22 -0.21
N LYS A 299 7.24 13.68 0.18
CA LYS A 299 8.43 13.62 -0.67
C LYS A 299 8.13 12.96 -2.02
N LEU A 300 7.51 11.78 -1.99
CA LEU A 300 7.10 11.05 -3.19
C LEU A 300 6.17 11.88 -4.08
N ILE A 301 5.12 12.46 -3.50
CA ILE A 301 4.13 13.27 -4.23
C ILE A 301 4.81 14.50 -4.88
N GLU A 302 5.71 15.19 -4.16
CA GLU A 302 6.42 16.35 -4.71
C GLU A 302 7.36 15.98 -5.86
N MET A 303 7.99 14.82 -5.84
CA MET A 303 8.77 14.31 -6.97
C MET A 303 7.91 14.07 -8.23
N CYS A 304 6.64 13.75 -8.05
CA CYS A 304 5.68 13.54 -9.14
C CYS A 304 5.06 14.85 -9.67
N ARG A 305 5.24 15.97 -8.99
CA ARG A 305 4.59 17.27 -9.29
C ARG A 305 4.72 17.75 -10.75
N PRO A 306 5.84 17.55 -11.46
CA PRO A 306 5.96 17.98 -12.85
C PRO A 306 5.05 17.25 -13.82
N ASN A 307 4.58 16.03 -13.48
CA ASN A 307 3.63 15.28 -14.29
C ASN A 307 2.28 15.20 -13.56
N ARG A 308 1.25 15.81 -14.14
CA ARG A 308 -0.08 15.91 -13.51
C ARG A 308 -0.71 14.56 -13.20
N ASP A 309 -0.55 13.57 -14.07
CA ASP A 309 -1.15 12.25 -13.88
C ASP A 309 -0.44 11.46 -12.77
N MET A 310 0.90 11.53 -12.70
CA MET A 310 1.69 10.97 -11.60
C MET A 310 1.35 11.65 -10.27
N PHE A 311 1.31 12.98 -10.25
CA PHE A 311 0.97 13.75 -9.05
C PHE A 311 -0.42 13.37 -8.52
N ARG A 312 -1.43 13.41 -9.38
CA ARG A 312 -2.80 13.03 -9.05
C ARG A 312 -2.91 11.59 -8.55
N PHE A 313 -2.21 10.65 -9.21
CA PHE A 313 -2.19 9.25 -8.82
C PHE A 313 -1.61 9.08 -7.40
N PHE A 314 -0.44 9.65 -7.12
CA PHE A 314 0.19 9.47 -5.83
C PHE A 314 -0.45 10.27 -4.69
N VAL A 315 -1.05 11.44 -4.95
CA VAL A 315 -1.89 12.13 -3.95
C VAL A 315 -3.02 11.20 -3.52
N SER A 316 -3.75 10.60 -4.46
CA SER A 316 -4.87 9.71 -4.14
C SER A 316 -4.41 8.41 -3.48
N THR A 317 -3.32 7.82 -3.97
CA THR A 317 -2.78 6.56 -3.45
C THR A 317 -2.27 6.72 -2.01
N MET A 318 -1.50 7.76 -1.74
CA MET A 318 -0.94 8.01 -0.40
C MET A 318 -2.02 8.42 0.60
N TYR A 319 -3.01 9.22 0.17
CA TYR A 319 -4.19 9.51 0.98
C TYR A 319 -4.93 8.22 1.36
N ASN A 320 -5.26 7.37 0.38
CA ASN A 320 -5.98 6.13 0.64
C ASN A 320 -5.17 5.17 1.54
N ARG A 321 -3.84 5.11 1.36
CA ARG A 321 -2.95 4.31 2.20
C ARG A 321 -3.07 4.69 3.68
N VAL A 322 -2.97 5.97 4.02
CA VAL A 322 -3.05 6.42 5.42
C VAL A 322 -4.48 6.35 5.96
N ASN A 323 -5.49 6.61 5.13
CA ASN A 323 -6.90 6.53 5.50
C ASN A 323 -7.35 5.10 5.84
N GLN A 324 -6.80 4.10 5.16
CA GLN A 324 -7.13 2.68 5.37
C GLN A 324 -6.26 2.03 6.44
N SER A 325 -5.23 2.72 6.93
CA SER A 325 -4.31 2.16 7.92
C SER A 325 -5.02 1.82 9.24
N ASN A 326 -4.68 0.66 9.79
CA ASN A 326 -5.10 0.25 11.12
C ASN A 326 -4.04 0.56 12.20
N ILE A 327 -2.94 1.20 11.81
CA ILE A 327 -1.87 1.59 12.75
C ILE A 327 -2.36 2.77 13.57
N MET A 328 -2.30 2.63 14.89
CA MET A 328 -2.70 3.66 15.83
C MET A 328 -1.92 4.96 15.60
N GLY A 329 -2.63 6.09 15.52
CA GLY A 329 -2.04 7.42 15.30
C GLY A 329 -1.79 7.77 13.83
N MET A 330 -2.01 6.87 12.85
CA MET A 330 -1.80 7.15 11.43
C MET A 330 -2.74 8.24 10.87
N ASP A 331 -3.81 8.55 11.58
CA ASP A 331 -4.69 9.67 11.27
C ASP A 331 -4.00 11.05 11.33
N ALA A 332 -2.89 11.19 12.05
CA ALA A 332 -2.06 12.40 11.95
C ALA A 332 -1.41 12.55 10.55
N ALA A 333 -1.01 11.44 9.93
CA ALA A 333 -0.53 11.46 8.54
C ALA A 333 -1.67 11.78 7.55
N LEU A 334 -2.87 11.24 7.80
CA LEU A 334 -4.07 11.57 7.02
C LEU A 334 -4.34 13.08 7.03
N VAL A 335 -4.34 13.70 8.21
CA VAL A 335 -4.55 15.15 8.35
C VAL A 335 -3.52 15.94 7.55
N LYS A 336 -2.23 15.57 7.66
CA LYS A 336 -1.15 16.27 6.94
C LYS A 336 -1.30 16.19 5.42
N ILE A 337 -1.62 15.02 4.89
CA ILE A 337 -1.80 14.82 3.44
C ILE A 337 -3.07 15.51 2.95
N ALA A 338 -4.17 15.40 3.71
CA ALA A 338 -5.42 16.05 3.36
C ALA A 338 -5.30 17.58 3.33
N ASP A 339 -4.69 18.18 4.37
CA ASP A 339 -4.49 19.63 4.45
C ASP A 339 -3.64 20.14 3.30
N ARG A 340 -2.54 19.41 3.00
CA ARG A 340 -1.58 19.87 2.01
C ARG A 340 -2.13 19.84 0.59
N TYR A 341 -2.89 18.83 0.20
CA TYR A 341 -3.25 18.61 -1.21
C TYR A 341 -4.74 18.78 -1.51
N TYR A 342 -5.62 18.33 -0.62
CA TYR A 342 -7.06 18.39 -0.86
C TYR A 342 -7.70 19.67 -0.33
N LEU A 343 -7.44 20.00 0.94
CA LEU A 343 -8.08 21.15 1.59
C LEU A 343 -7.39 22.47 1.23
N SER A 344 -6.19 22.43 0.68
CA SER A 344 -5.50 23.57 0.07
C SER A 344 -6.08 23.95 -1.31
N GLY A 345 -6.82 23.03 -1.95
CA GLY A 345 -7.34 23.23 -3.31
C GLY A 345 -6.40 22.76 -4.43
N GLU A 346 -5.24 22.17 -4.11
CA GLU A 346 -4.31 21.65 -5.13
C GLU A 346 -4.90 20.44 -5.88
N ALA A 347 -5.76 19.65 -5.23
CA ALA A 347 -6.45 18.52 -5.84
C ALA A 347 -7.71 18.97 -6.60
N ASP A 348 -7.54 19.76 -7.65
CA ASP A 348 -8.60 20.34 -8.47
C ASP A 348 -9.49 19.31 -9.21
N TRP A 349 -9.06 18.06 -9.22
CA TRP A 349 -9.82 16.92 -9.77
C TRP A 349 -10.79 16.29 -8.76
N ALA A 350 -10.71 16.67 -7.48
CA ALA A 350 -11.57 16.10 -6.45
C ALA A 350 -12.98 16.70 -6.53
N GLU A 351 -13.99 15.85 -6.33
CA GLU A 351 -15.38 16.31 -6.34
C GLU A 351 -15.67 17.16 -5.09
N ASP A 352 -16.47 18.22 -5.24
CA ASP A 352 -16.84 19.13 -4.13
C ASP A 352 -17.39 18.36 -2.93
N LYS A 353 -18.27 17.39 -3.18
CA LYS A 353 -18.84 16.54 -2.14
C LYS A 353 -17.78 15.76 -1.36
N PHE A 354 -16.76 15.24 -2.06
CA PHE A 354 -15.65 14.57 -1.40
C PHE A 354 -14.85 15.54 -0.52
N ILE A 355 -14.59 16.75 -0.99
CA ILE A 355 -13.85 17.79 -0.25
C ILE A 355 -14.64 18.23 1.01
N GLU A 356 -15.96 18.39 0.92
CA GLU A 356 -16.81 18.69 2.07
C GLU A 356 -16.75 17.59 3.14
N ASP A 357 -16.97 16.33 2.73
CA ASP A 357 -16.93 15.17 3.64
C ASP A 357 -15.53 14.98 4.24
N LEU A 358 -14.47 15.24 3.45
CA LEU A 358 -13.09 15.19 3.91
C LEU A 358 -12.80 16.29 4.93
N ARG A 359 -13.27 17.52 4.68
CA ARG A 359 -13.12 18.66 5.60
C ARG A 359 -13.76 18.38 6.95
N GLU A 360 -15.00 17.86 6.92
CA GLU A 360 -15.70 17.46 8.14
C GLU A 360 -14.91 16.39 8.91
N ASN A 361 -14.45 15.35 8.20
CA ASN A 361 -13.68 14.26 8.79
C ASN A 361 -12.36 14.76 9.42
N VAL A 362 -11.57 15.52 8.65
CA VAL A 362 -10.27 16.05 9.12
C VAL A 362 -10.46 17.00 10.30
N ASN A 363 -11.44 17.89 10.26
CA ASN A 363 -11.72 18.79 11.37
C ASN A 363 -12.15 18.03 12.63
N GLY A 364 -12.91 16.95 12.48
CA GLY A 364 -13.32 16.10 13.60
C GLY A 364 -12.16 15.37 14.26
N ILE A 365 -11.25 14.79 13.48
CA ILE A 365 -10.12 14.01 14.04
C ILE A 365 -8.94 14.88 14.49
N ARG A 366 -8.81 16.09 13.97
CA ARG A 366 -7.69 17.01 14.24
C ARG A 366 -7.51 17.30 15.73
N HIS A 367 -8.61 17.37 16.48
CA HIS A 367 -8.62 17.68 17.91
C HIS A 367 -8.30 16.47 18.81
N THR A 368 -8.25 15.26 18.23
CA THR A 368 -8.08 14.01 18.97
C THR A 368 -6.88 13.20 18.47
N LEU A 369 -5.87 13.83 17.89
CA LEU A 369 -4.64 13.16 17.52
C LEU A 369 -3.84 12.72 18.77
N ILE A 370 -3.12 11.61 18.67
CA ILE A 370 -2.23 11.16 19.75
C ILE A 370 -1.21 12.26 20.07
N GLY A 371 -0.96 12.48 21.36
CA GLY A 371 -0.11 13.55 21.87
C GLY A 371 -0.83 14.88 22.10
N MET A 372 -2.08 15.02 21.65
CA MET A 372 -2.88 16.21 21.93
C MET A 372 -3.65 16.10 23.24
N LYS A 373 -3.94 17.24 23.86
CA LYS A 373 -4.88 17.30 24.98
C LYS A 373 -6.27 16.93 24.50
N ALA A 374 -6.92 16.01 25.19
CA ALA A 374 -8.31 15.66 24.94
C ALA A 374 -9.19 16.91 25.13
N PRO A 375 -10.10 17.22 24.18
CA PRO A 375 -11.04 18.31 24.35
C PRO A 375 -11.81 18.17 25.65
N ASP A 376 -11.82 19.25 26.46
CA ASP A 376 -12.44 19.21 27.78
C ASP A 376 -13.97 19.23 27.68
N MET A 377 -14.62 18.56 28.60
CA MET A 377 -16.08 18.51 28.68
C MET A 377 -16.54 18.45 30.14
N LYS A 378 -17.65 19.10 30.42
CA LYS A 378 -18.32 19.07 31.72
C LYS A 378 -19.76 18.61 31.53
N MET A 379 -20.14 17.53 32.21
CA MET A 379 -21.44 16.87 32.05
C MET A 379 -21.97 16.38 33.39
N PRO A 380 -23.32 16.32 33.58
CA PRO A 380 -23.95 15.73 34.76
C PRO A 380 -23.95 14.18 34.68
N SER A 381 -23.99 13.58 35.87
CA SER A 381 -24.34 12.16 36.06
C SER A 381 -25.85 11.98 36.22
N LEU A 382 -26.31 10.75 36.36
CA LEU A 382 -27.72 10.42 36.72
C LEU A 382 -28.14 11.01 38.06
N THR A 383 -27.19 11.20 38.98
CA THR A 383 -27.50 11.82 40.32
C THR A 383 -27.51 13.34 40.27
N GLY A 384 -27.25 13.96 39.12
CA GLY A 384 -27.15 15.40 38.94
C GLY A 384 -25.81 16.00 39.36
N GLU A 385 -24.83 15.20 39.78
CA GLU A 385 -23.46 15.63 40.04
C GLU A 385 -22.74 15.95 38.72
N TRP A 386 -22.01 17.08 38.70
CA TRP A 386 -21.28 17.52 37.51
C TRP A 386 -19.82 17.11 37.51
N PHE A 387 -19.44 16.34 36.51
CA PHE A 387 -18.06 15.91 36.30
C PHE A 387 -17.42 16.65 35.15
N LYS A 388 -16.16 17.04 35.31
CA LYS A 388 -15.35 17.66 34.28
C LYS A 388 -14.15 16.76 33.97
N LEU A 389 -13.93 16.44 32.69
CA LEU A 389 -12.90 15.49 32.27
C LEU A 389 -11.51 15.91 32.76
N SER A 390 -11.17 17.21 32.65
CA SER A 390 -9.87 17.73 33.09
C SER A 390 -9.64 17.67 34.61
N GLU A 391 -10.69 17.54 35.40
CA GLU A 391 -10.64 17.47 36.87
C GLU A 391 -10.50 16.03 37.40
N VAL A 392 -10.64 15.01 36.55
CA VAL A 392 -10.48 13.60 36.91
C VAL A 392 -9.03 13.31 37.28
N LYS A 393 -8.76 13.10 38.55
CA LYS A 393 -7.41 12.74 39.04
C LYS A 393 -7.19 11.24 38.86
N ALA A 394 -6.35 10.87 37.90
CA ALA A 394 -5.99 9.49 37.59
C ALA A 394 -4.66 9.47 36.80
N PRO A 395 -3.78 8.47 36.99
CA PRO A 395 -2.61 8.29 36.12
C PRO A 395 -3.01 8.03 34.68
N TYR A 396 -4.09 7.26 34.48
CA TYR A 396 -4.74 7.05 33.19
C TYR A 396 -6.26 7.12 33.33
N THR A 397 -6.91 7.70 32.32
CA THR A 397 -8.37 7.75 32.21
C THR A 397 -8.77 7.09 30.90
N VAL A 398 -9.59 6.04 30.97
CA VAL A 398 -10.23 5.47 29.77
C VAL A 398 -11.50 6.26 29.52
N LEU A 399 -11.53 7.02 28.42
CA LEU A 399 -12.70 7.77 27.97
C LEU A 399 -13.44 6.92 26.94
N VAL A 400 -14.72 6.62 27.19
CA VAL A 400 -15.56 5.83 26.29
C VAL A 400 -16.86 6.55 25.97
N PHE A 401 -17.20 6.62 24.66
CA PHE A 401 -18.49 7.10 24.17
C PHE A 401 -19.32 5.89 23.76
N TRP A 402 -20.52 5.76 24.31
CA TRP A 402 -21.30 4.54 24.18
C TRP A 402 -22.82 4.73 24.25
N GLU A 403 -23.57 3.70 23.88
CA GLU A 403 -25.01 3.62 23.97
C GLU A 403 -25.51 2.18 24.14
N PRO A 404 -26.60 1.93 24.90
CA PRO A 404 -27.11 0.58 25.15
C PRO A 404 -27.79 -0.06 23.93
N SER A 405 -28.22 0.71 22.93
CA SER A 405 -28.80 0.19 21.69
C SER A 405 -27.76 -0.43 20.74
N CYS A 406 -26.47 -0.11 20.96
CA CYS A 406 -25.36 -0.62 20.13
C CYS A 406 -24.94 -2.03 20.53
N GLY A 407 -25.01 -2.99 19.60
CA GLY A 407 -24.64 -4.38 19.87
C GLY A 407 -23.16 -4.57 20.28
N HIS A 408 -22.24 -3.73 19.78
CA HIS A 408 -20.85 -3.76 20.21
C HIS A 408 -20.69 -3.20 21.64
N CYS A 409 -21.42 -2.15 22.01
CA CYS A 409 -21.39 -1.60 23.36
C CYS A 409 -21.84 -2.65 24.39
N LYS A 410 -22.88 -3.42 24.09
CA LYS A 410 -23.38 -4.48 24.98
C LYS A 410 -22.31 -5.54 25.33
N LYS A 411 -21.32 -5.71 24.47
CA LYS A 411 -20.20 -6.65 24.70
C LYS A 411 -18.99 -5.95 25.33
N GLU A 412 -18.64 -4.79 24.80
CA GLU A 412 -17.40 -4.10 25.15
C GLU A 412 -17.45 -3.40 26.51
N LEU A 413 -18.61 -2.86 26.96
CA LEU A 413 -18.67 -2.15 28.24
C LEU A 413 -18.53 -3.09 29.45
N PRO A 414 -19.25 -4.24 29.53
CA PRO A 414 -19.00 -5.23 30.58
C PRO A 414 -17.58 -5.79 30.54
N HIS A 415 -17.02 -5.97 29.34
CA HIS A 415 -15.63 -6.40 29.19
C HIS A 415 -14.65 -5.31 29.65
N LEU A 416 -14.93 -4.04 29.39
CA LEU A 416 -14.13 -2.91 29.89
C LEU A 416 -14.14 -2.87 31.43
N LYS A 417 -15.28 -3.19 32.07
CA LYS A 417 -15.37 -3.33 33.53
C LYS A 417 -14.40 -4.39 34.04
N THR A 418 -14.51 -5.60 33.52
CA THR A 418 -13.76 -6.76 34.04
C THR A 418 -12.27 -6.76 33.63
N ALA A 419 -11.96 -6.50 32.36
CA ALA A 419 -10.61 -6.59 31.83
C ALA A 419 -9.75 -5.35 32.13
N VAL A 420 -10.38 -4.18 32.32
CA VAL A 420 -9.66 -2.92 32.52
C VAL A 420 -9.93 -2.32 33.88
N TYR A 421 -11.20 -1.98 34.21
CA TYR A 421 -11.45 -1.26 35.45
C TYR A 421 -11.11 -2.07 36.70
N ASP A 422 -11.63 -3.28 36.83
CA ASP A 422 -11.41 -4.13 38.03
C ASP A 422 -9.93 -4.49 38.20
N LYS A 423 -9.22 -4.66 37.09
CA LYS A 423 -7.80 -4.96 37.09
C LYS A 423 -6.92 -3.78 37.51
N PHE A 424 -7.24 -2.57 37.03
CA PHE A 424 -6.38 -1.40 37.16
C PHE A 424 -6.91 -0.29 38.09
N ALA A 425 -8.13 -0.39 38.65
CA ALA A 425 -8.66 0.58 39.59
C ALA A 425 -7.77 0.78 40.83
N LYS A 426 -7.18 -0.31 41.35
CA LYS A 426 -6.19 -0.29 42.44
C LYS A 426 -4.93 0.50 42.09
N HIS A 427 -4.61 0.68 40.82
CA HIS A 427 -3.52 1.51 40.32
C HIS A 427 -3.98 2.94 39.95
N GLY A 428 -5.21 3.31 40.30
CA GLY A 428 -5.76 4.64 40.15
C GLY A 428 -6.36 4.92 38.77
N VAL A 429 -6.47 3.91 37.87
CA VAL A 429 -7.13 4.08 36.57
C VAL A 429 -8.61 4.36 36.78
N LYS A 430 -9.15 5.32 36.02
CA LYS A 430 -10.58 5.69 36.01
C LYS A 430 -11.18 5.49 34.62
N VAL A 431 -12.47 5.19 34.59
CA VAL A 431 -13.26 5.15 33.36
C VAL A 431 -14.23 6.35 33.37
N PHE A 432 -14.17 7.16 32.31
CA PHE A 432 -15.10 8.27 32.08
C PHE A 432 -16.01 7.86 30.92
N ALA A 433 -17.23 7.45 31.27
CA ALA A 433 -18.18 6.86 30.33
C ALA A 433 -19.24 7.88 29.91
N VAL A 434 -19.18 8.32 28.65
CA VAL A 434 -20.10 9.28 28.06
C VAL A 434 -21.22 8.55 27.34
N TYR A 435 -22.42 8.65 27.89
CA TYR A 435 -23.63 8.18 27.23
C TYR A 435 -24.04 9.15 26.11
N VAL A 436 -24.21 8.64 24.89
CA VAL A 436 -24.37 9.50 23.71
C VAL A 436 -25.84 9.72 23.30
N GLN A 437 -26.79 9.10 24.00
CA GLN A 437 -28.22 9.32 23.81
C GLN A 437 -28.78 10.24 24.90
N LYS A 438 -30.11 10.40 24.99
CA LYS A 438 -30.76 11.33 25.91
C LYS A 438 -31.70 10.64 26.89
N GLU A 439 -32.19 9.45 26.55
CA GLU A 439 -33.15 8.69 27.33
C GLU A 439 -32.47 8.12 28.58
N GLU A 440 -32.93 8.51 29.77
CA GLU A 440 -32.29 8.15 31.04
C GLU A 440 -32.53 6.68 31.44
N GLU A 441 -33.76 6.17 31.22
CA GLU A 441 -34.12 4.80 31.67
C GLU A 441 -33.24 3.70 31.01
N PRO A 442 -33.05 3.65 29.68
CA PRO A 442 -32.19 2.63 29.09
C PRO A 442 -30.72 2.74 29.54
N TRP A 443 -30.27 3.96 29.87
CA TRP A 443 -28.92 4.20 30.38
C TRP A 443 -28.78 3.66 31.82
N LYS A 444 -29.74 3.94 32.67
CA LYS A 444 -29.79 3.50 34.06
C LYS A 444 -29.89 1.96 34.15
N GLU A 445 -30.83 1.37 33.43
CA GLU A 445 -31.00 -0.09 33.36
C GLU A 445 -29.69 -0.79 32.95
N PHE A 446 -29.01 -0.28 31.94
CA PHE A 446 -27.75 -0.88 31.47
C PHE A 446 -26.62 -0.76 32.49
N ILE A 447 -26.49 0.35 33.21
CA ILE A 447 -25.50 0.54 34.27
C ILE A 447 -25.76 -0.46 35.40
N GLU A 448 -26.99 -0.60 35.86
CA GLU A 448 -27.38 -1.51 36.94
C GLU A 448 -27.20 -2.97 36.52
N GLU A 449 -27.66 -3.35 35.32
CA GLU A 449 -27.52 -4.72 34.80
C GLU A 449 -26.06 -5.19 34.71
N HIS A 450 -25.15 -4.29 34.32
CA HIS A 450 -23.74 -4.61 34.08
C HIS A 450 -22.79 -4.14 35.17
N GLN A 451 -23.31 -3.64 36.31
CA GLN A 451 -22.52 -3.19 37.48
C GLN A 451 -21.46 -2.14 37.11
N LEU A 452 -21.87 -1.11 36.36
CA LEU A 452 -20.98 -0.05 35.87
C LEU A 452 -21.02 1.23 36.74
N GLU A 453 -21.56 1.18 37.94
CA GLU A 453 -21.71 2.31 38.88
C GLU A 453 -20.35 2.90 39.28
N ASP A 454 -19.30 2.10 39.28
CA ASP A 454 -17.94 2.54 39.58
C ASP A 454 -17.33 3.46 38.49
N PHE A 455 -17.92 3.50 37.29
CA PHE A 455 -17.51 4.42 36.23
C PHE A 455 -17.99 5.84 36.54
N ILE A 456 -17.28 6.84 36.04
CA ILE A 456 -17.80 8.20 35.98
C ILE A 456 -18.77 8.26 34.80
N ASN A 457 -20.05 7.97 35.08
CA ASN A 457 -21.10 7.88 34.08
C ASN A 457 -21.75 9.27 33.88
N VAL A 458 -21.60 9.81 32.67
CA VAL A 458 -22.09 11.18 32.34
C VAL A 458 -22.81 11.22 31.00
N TYR A 459 -23.61 12.26 30.79
CA TYR A 459 -24.30 12.50 29.52
C TYR A 459 -24.45 14.00 29.25
N ASP A 460 -24.85 14.39 28.03
CA ASP A 460 -25.03 15.78 27.63
C ASP A 460 -26.48 16.05 27.22
N PRO A 461 -27.39 16.19 28.17
CA PRO A 461 -28.83 16.38 27.88
C PRO A 461 -29.12 17.68 27.12
N TYR A 462 -28.26 18.67 27.26
CA TYR A 462 -28.45 20.01 26.70
C TYR A 462 -27.59 20.28 25.44
N GLY A 463 -26.73 19.36 25.00
CA GLY A 463 -25.84 19.55 23.88
C GLY A 463 -24.77 20.62 24.07
N ARG A 464 -24.44 20.96 25.32
CA ARG A 464 -23.52 22.06 25.64
C ARG A 464 -22.06 21.73 25.58
N SER A 465 -21.70 20.46 25.73
CA SER A 465 -20.31 20.02 25.73
C SER A 465 -19.67 20.02 24.35
N ARG A 466 -20.47 19.95 23.28
CA ARG A 466 -20.05 19.82 21.88
C ARG A 466 -19.13 18.63 21.63
N TYR A 467 -19.16 17.60 22.47
CA TYR A 467 -18.27 16.43 22.34
C TYR A 467 -18.36 15.76 20.97
N ARG A 468 -19.56 15.71 20.36
CA ARG A 468 -19.74 15.11 19.03
C ARG A 468 -18.90 15.81 17.96
N GLN A 469 -18.75 17.12 18.05
CA GLN A 469 -17.95 17.94 17.15
C GLN A 469 -16.45 17.72 17.38
N TYR A 470 -16.01 17.74 18.64
CA TYR A 470 -14.58 17.68 18.99
C TYR A 470 -13.99 16.26 18.95
N TYR A 471 -14.78 15.24 19.31
CA TYR A 471 -14.33 13.84 19.29
C TYR A 471 -14.76 13.08 18.04
N TYR A 472 -15.60 13.71 17.19
CA TYR A 472 -16.06 13.14 15.92
C TYR A 472 -16.63 11.72 16.06
N ILE A 473 -17.58 11.57 16.98
CA ILE A 473 -18.21 10.29 17.31
C ILE A 473 -19.16 9.89 16.19
N LYS A 474 -18.69 9.02 15.30
CA LYS A 474 -19.46 8.42 14.18
C LYS A 474 -20.00 7.04 14.49
N SER A 475 -19.42 6.36 15.46
CA SER A 475 -19.80 5.01 15.89
C SER A 475 -19.54 4.82 17.37
N THR A 476 -20.28 3.89 17.98
CA THR A 476 -20.09 3.46 19.37
C THR A 476 -19.72 1.98 19.42
N PRO A 477 -18.92 1.51 20.40
CA PRO A 477 -18.18 2.37 21.32
C PRO A 477 -16.96 3.03 20.65
N THR A 478 -16.62 4.26 21.08
CA THR A 478 -15.35 4.92 20.71
C THR A 478 -14.55 5.14 21.98
N LEU A 479 -13.28 4.62 21.99
CA LEU A 479 -12.43 4.63 23.17
C LEU A 479 -11.15 5.43 22.94
N PHE A 480 -10.75 6.14 24.02
CA PHE A 480 -9.47 6.85 24.13
C PHE A 480 -8.83 6.49 25.47
N VAL A 481 -7.50 6.46 25.52
CA VAL A 481 -6.75 6.41 26.77
C VAL A 481 -6.03 7.74 26.93
N LEU A 482 -6.25 8.38 28.08
CA LEU A 482 -5.68 9.67 28.44
C LEU A 482 -4.70 9.50 29.59
N ASP A 483 -3.58 10.19 29.54
CA ASP A 483 -2.63 10.25 30.66
C ASP A 483 -3.13 11.14 31.82
N LYS A 484 -2.30 11.32 32.85
CA LYS A 484 -2.59 12.17 34.02
C LYS A 484 -2.95 13.60 33.63
N ASP A 485 -2.36 14.11 32.56
CA ASP A 485 -2.55 15.46 32.05
C ASP A 485 -3.65 15.56 31.00
N LYS A 486 -4.41 14.47 30.80
CA LYS A 486 -5.43 14.32 29.74
C LYS A 486 -4.89 14.42 28.32
N THR A 487 -3.62 14.08 28.11
CA THR A 487 -3.07 13.89 26.78
C THR A 487 -3.55 12.54 26.24
N ILE A 488 -3.99 12.51 25.00
CA ILE A 488 -4.42 11.27 24.33
C ILE A 488 -3.17 10.44 24.04
N VAL A 489 -3.03 9.29 24.71
CA VAL A 489 -1.90 8.37 24.54
C VAL A 489 -2.26 7.13 23.74
N ALA A 490 -3.55 6.80 23.66
CA ALA A 490 -4.05 5.74 22.78
C ALA A 490 -5.48 6.01 22.33
N LYS A 491 -5.86 5.49 21.15
CA LYS A 491 -7.21 5.52 20.61
C LYS A 491 -7.43 4.41 19.58
N LYS A 492 -8.70 4.09 19.31
CA LYS A 492 -9.09 3.04 18.36
C LYS A 492 -8.54 1.65 18.72
N LEU A 493 -8.34 1.39 20.01
CA LEU A 493 -7.98 0.09 20.54
C LEU A 493 -9.23 -0.64 21.02
N GLY A 494 -9.27 -1.95 20.88
CA GLY A 494 -10.22 -2.82 21.58
C GLY A 494 -9.90 -2.92 23.06
N VAL A 495 -10.85 -3.40 23.86
CA VAL A 495 -10.70 -3.48 25.34
C VAL A 495 -9.47 -4.28 25.77
N ASP A 496 -9.20 -5.44 25.13
CA ASP A 496 -8.02 -6.25 25.45
C ASP A 496 -6.71 -5.53 25.16
N GLN A 497 -6.65 -4.81 24.02
CA GLN A 497 -5.49 -3.99 23.66
C GLN A 497 -5.27 -2.83 24.63
N ILE A 498 -6.35 -2.25 25.19
CA ILE A 498 -6.26 -1.23 26.25
C ILE A 498 -5.69 -1.85 27.53
N ALA A 499 -6.11 -3.07 27.90
CA ALA A 499 -5.58 -3.77 29.05
C ALA A 499 -4.07 -4.06 28.92
N ASP A 500 -3.63 -4.52 27.75
CA ASP A 500 -2.21 -4.76 27.45
C ASP A 500 -1.42 -3.44 27.47
N PHE A 501 -1.96 -2.39 26.84
CA PHE A 501 -1.36 -1.06 26.84
C PHE A 501 -1.17 -0.52 28.28
N LEU A 502 -2.20 -0.59 29.12
CA LEU A 502 -2.12 -0.14 30.51
C LEU A 502 -1.16 -1.00 31.36
N THR A 503 -1.11 -2.32 31.10
CA THR A 503 -0.14 -3.21 31.76
C THR A 503 1.28 -2.75 31.50
N HIS A 504 1.60 -2.43 30.25
CA HIS A 504 2.90 -1.91 29.85
C HIS A 504 3.19 -0.53 30.44
N MET A 505 2.25 0.41 30.29
CA MET A 505 2.44 1.80 30.74
C MET A 505 2.55 1.95 32.27
N LEU A 506 1.97 1.03 33.03
CA LEU A 506 2.07 0.98 34.49
C LEU A 506 3.27 0.13 34.98
N GLY A 507 4.07 -0.43 34.05
CA GLY A 507 5.24 -1.23 34.40
C GLY A 507 4.90 -2.57 35.06
N LEU A 508 3.74 -3.14 34.78
CA LEU A 508 3.25 -4.38 35.38
C LEU A 508 3.70 -5.64 34.63
N ASP A 509 4.37 -5.49 33.48
CA ASP A 509 4.88 -6.60 32.64
C ASP A 509 5.96 -7.44 33.35
N ASN A 510 6.68 -6.85 34.33
CA ASN A 510 7.83 -7.45 35.02
C ASN A 510 7.48 -8.00 36.40
N GLN A 511 6.21 -8.09 36.78
CA GLN A 511 5.84 -8.75 38.03
C GLN A 511 5.81 -10.27 37.81
N PRO A 512 6.55 -11.08 38.62
CA PRO A 512 6.48 -12.53 38.51
C PRO A 512 5.03 -12.97 38.76
N LYS A 513 4.54 -13.86 37.87
CA LYS A 513 3.21 -14.46 37.95
C LYS A 513 3.08 -15.31 39.21
#